data_edc0888d48067d5a46378982ce276822
#
_entry.id   edc0888d48067d5a46378982ce276822
#
_cell.length_a   1.000
_cell.length_b   1.000
_cell.length_c   1.000
_cell.angle_alpha   90.00
_cell.angle_beta   90.00
_cell.angle_gamma   90.00
#
_symmetry.space_group_name_H-M   'P 1'
#
loop_
_entity.id
_entity.type
_entity.pdbx_description
1 polymer ?
#
loop_
_entity_poly.entity_id
_entity_poly.type
_entity_poly.pdbx_seq_one_letter_code
_entity_poly.pdbx_strand_id
1 'polypeptide(L)'
;MKEKVVLAYSGGLDTTVIIPWLKENFDYEVICVCGNCGQAEELDGLEERALSSGASKLYIEDLTDEFCDDFIMPCVQAHAVYENKYLLGTSMARPVIAKKLVEIARKEGATAICHGATGKGNDQIRFELGIKALAPDLKIIAAWRNEKWTLNSREEEIEYCKQHGINLPFSADSSYSRDRNLWHISHEGLELEDPANEPNYEHLLVLGTTPEKAPEEGEYVTMTFEKGIPTSVNGKKMKVSEIIATLNELGGKHGIGIVDIVENRVVGMKSRGVYETPGGTILYEAHQQLEELSLDRDTYALKADLGNKFAQVVYEGKWFTPLREALQAFIESTQRYVTGEVKFKLYKGNIIKAGTTSPYTLYNESIASFTTGDLYDHHDAEGFINLFGLSCKVRAMKMQEQGEKLL
;
A
#
# COMPACT_ATOMS: atom_id res chain seq x y z
N MET A 1 6.83 -40.53 -4.62
CA MET A 1 7.45 -39.19 -4.60
C MET A 1 6.89 -38.48 -3.37
N LYS A 2 7.72 -37.75 -2.64
CA LYS A 2 7.20 -36.90 -1.55
C LYS A 2 6.24 -35.85 -2.10
N GLU A 3 5.23 -35.51 -1.31
CA GLU A 3 4.39 -34.35 -1.63
C GLU A 3 5.23 -33.07 -1.52
N LYS A 4 4.91 -32.09 -2.37
CA LYS A 4 5.61 -30.82 -2.40
C LYS A 4 4.77 -29.73 -1.74
N VAL A 5 5.43 -28.84 -1.01
CA VAL A 5 4.86 -27.61 -0.46
C VAL A 5 5.65 -26.39 -0.94
N VAL A 6 4.94 -25.35 -1.35
CA VAL A 6 5.54 -24.05 -1.65
C VAL A 6 5.45 -23.17 -0.41
N LEU A 7 6.60 -22.68 0.06
CA LEU A 7 6.71 -21.80 1.22
C LEU A 7 6.94 -20.36 0.78
N ALA A 8 6.07 -19.44 1.22
CA ALA A 8 6.34 -18.00 1.14
C ALA A 8 7.54 -17.67 2.04
N TYR A 9 8.67 -17.36 1.43
CA TYR A 9 9.95 -17.25 2.10
C TYR A 9 10.53 -15.84 2.02
N SER A 10 10.69 -15.19 3.17
CA SER A 10 11.31 -13.88 3.28
C SER A 10 12.79 -13.92 3.66
N GLY A 11 13.29 -15.09 4.10
CA GLY A 11 14.63 -15.24 4.63
C GLY A 11 14.80 -14.80 6.09
N GLY A 12 13.74 -14.32 6.73
CA GLY A 12 13.73 -14.03 8.15
C GLY A 12 13.70 -15.31 9.01
N LEU A 13 13.87 -15.15 10.33
CA LEU A 13 13.87 -16.25 11.29
C LEU A 13 12.61 -17.11 11.16
N ASP A 14 11.43 -16.49 11.27
CA ASP A 14 10.13 -17.16 11.26
C ASP A 14 9.92 -18.03 10.02
N THR A 15 10.29 -17.55 8.83
CA THR A 15 10.12 -18.33 7.60
C THR A 15 11.21 -19.38 7.43
N THR A 16 12.40 -19.17 7.99
CA THR A 16 13.50 -20.12 7.92
C THR A 16 13.26 -21.34 8.81
N VAL A 17 12.74 -21.13 10.02
CA VAL A 17 12.40 -22.23 10.96
C VAL A 17 11.26 -23.12 10.42
N ILE A 18 10.39 -22.58 9.57
CA ILE A 18 9.30 -23.36 8.96
C ILE A 18 9.83 -24.45 8.01
N ILE A 19 11.01 -24.27 7.39
CA ILE A 19 11.55 -25.26 6.45
C ILE A 19 11.76 -26.63 7.13
N PRO A 20 12.59 -26.76 8.19
CA PRO A 20 12.73 -28.05 8.89
C PRO A 20 11.43 -28.51 9.53
N TRP A 21 10.61 -27.59 10.07
CA TRP A 21 9.34 -27.94 10.68
C TRP A 21 8.37 -28.62 9.71
N LEU A 22 8.27 -28.15 8.46
CA LEU A 22 7.45 -28.79 7.42
C LEU A 22 7.93 -30.19 7.06
N LYS A 23 9.25 -30.38 7.02
CA LYS A 23 9.87 -31.70 6.72
C LYS A 23 9.60 -32.72 7.83
N GLU A 24 9.74 -32.31 9.08
CA GLU A 24 9.55 -33.21 10.24
C GLU A 24 8.07 -33.56 10.47
N ASN A 25 7.19 -32.58 10.37
CA ASN A 25 5.80 -32.77 10.74
C ASN A 25 4.89 -33.30 9.63
N PHE A 26 5.29 -33.12 8.35
CA PHE A 26 4.46 -33.46 7.20
C PHE A 26 5.18 -34.25 6.11
N ASP A 27 6.49 -34.51 6.25
CA ASP A 27 7.33 -35.19 5.26
C ASP A 27 7.31 -34.52 3.86
N TYR A 28 7.12 -33.20 3.78
CA TYR A 28 7.11 -32.46 2.52
C TYR A 28 8.53 -32.26 1.94
N GLU A 29 8.59 -32.22 0.60
CA GLU A 29 9.66 -31.55 -0.13
C GLU A 29 9.32 -30.05 -0.15
N VAL A 30 10.19 -29.20 0.45
CA VAL A 30 9.94 -27.77 0.63
C VAL A 30 10.59 -26.97 -0.49
N ILE A 31 9.76 -26.21 -1.23
CA ILE A 31 10.18 -25.27 -2.27
C ILE A 31 9.93 -23.87 -1.74
N CYS A 32 10.99 -23.10 -1.58
CA CYS A 32 10.89 -21.70 -1.14
C CYS A 32 10.64 -20.78 -2.31
N VAL A 33 9.81 -19.74 -2.10
CA VAL A 33 9.55 -18.69 -3.08
C VAL A 33 9.61 -17.33 -2.39
N CYS A 34 10.50 -16.48 -2.88
CA CYS A 34 10.58 -15.07 -2.52
C CYS A 34 10.10 -14.21 -3.69
N GLY A 35 9.08 -13.40 -3.46
CA GLY A 35 8.68 -12.35 -4.41
C GLY A 35 9.51 -11.10 -4.16
N ASN A 36 10.32 -10.70 -5.13
CA ASN A 36 11.03 -9.43 -5.10
C ASN A 36 10.06 -8.31 -5.51
N CYS A 37 9.59 -7.56 -4.51
CA CYS A 37 8.80 -6.34 -4.67
C CYS A 37 9.64 -5.07 -4.44
N GLY A 38 10.97 -5.14 -4.55
CA GLY A 38 11.89 -4.02 -4.33
C GLY A 38 12.37 -3.88 -2.88
N GLN A 39 12.57 -5.00 -2.16
CA GLN A 39 13.13 -5.03 -0.79
C GLN A 39 14.66 -4.95 -0.72
N ALA A 40 15.30 -4.63 -1.84
CA ALA A 40 16.74 -4.34 -1.96
C ALA A 40 17.65 -5.43 -1.34
N GLU A 41 18.54 -5.04 -0.42
CA GLU A 41 19.56 -5.90 0.21
C GLU A 41 19.00 -7.06 1.05
N GLU A 42 17.71 -7.11 1.34
CA GLU A 42 17.09 -8.24 2.03
C GLU A 42 17.16 -9.54 1.22
N LEU A 43 17.45 -9.44 -0.09
CA LEU A 43 17.62 -10.60 -0.99
C LEU A 43 19.02 -11.23 -0.91
N ASP A 44 19.98 -10.56 -0.29
CA ASP A 44 21.37 -11.03 -0.24
C ASP A 44 21.50 -12.30 0.59
N GLY A 45 22.20 -13.31 0.02
CA GLY A 45 22.45 -14.61 0.67
C GLY A 45 21.19 -15.47 0.90
N LEU A 46 20.06 -15.10 0.31
CA LEU A 46 18.76 -15.77 0.52
C LEU A 46 18.78 -17.23 0.04
N GLU A 47 19.40 -17.49 -1.12
CA GLU A 47 19.48 -18.84 -1.69
C GLU A 47 20.30 -19.79 -0.82
N GLU A 48 21.48 -19.37 -0.39
CA GLU A 48 22.33 -20.16 0.51
C GLU A 48 21.59 -20.47 1.82
N ARG A 49 20.90 -19.49 2.38
CA ARG A 49 20.12 -19.65 3.61
C ARG A 49 18.97 -20.63 3.45
N ALA A 50 18.20 -20.54 2.37
CA ALA A 50 17.10 -21.47 2.11
C ALA A 50 17.58 -22.92 1.93
N LEU A 51 18.61 -23.13 1.11
CA LEU A 51 19.15 -24.45 0.81
C LEU A 51 19.84 -25.08 2.03
N SER A 52 20.65 -24.33 2.78
CA SER A 52 21.28 -24.80 4.01
C SER A 52 20.28 -25.13 5.11
N SER A 53 19.10 -24.51 5.10
CA SER A 53 17.99 -24.80 6.01
C SER A 53 17.18 -26.04 5.59
N GLY A 54 17.49 -26.63 4.43
CA GLY A 54 16.90 -27.88 3.97
C GLY A 54 15.79 -27.73 2.92
N ALA A 55 15.60 -26.56 2.35
CA ALA A 55 14.77 -26.41 1.16
C ALA A 55 15.39 -27.16 -0.03
N SER A 56 14.55 -27.75 -0.89
CA SER A 56 15.03 -28.43 -2.11
C SER A 56 15.32 -27.42 -3.22
N LYS A 57 14.68 -26.23 -3.17
CA LYS A 57 14.79 -25.22 -4.20
C LYS A 57 14.35 -23.85 -3.67
N LEU A 58 14.93 -22.78 -4.19
CA LEU A 58 14.45 -21.42 -4.02
C LEU A 58 14.14 -20.80 -5.38
N TYR A 59 13.01 -20.11 -5.47
CA TYR A 59 12.68 -19.16 -6.52
C TYR A 59 12.77 -17.75 -5.94
N ILE A 60 13.52 -16.87 -6.61
CA ILE A 60 13.47 -15.41 -6.39
C ILE A 60 12.86 -14.82 -7.66
N GLU A 61 11.62 -14.39 -7.57
CA GLU A 61 10.86 -13.88 -8.72
C GLU A 61 10.81 -12.35 -8.66
N ASP A 62 11.29 -11.68 -9.70
CA ASP A 62 11.17 -10.23 -9.80
C ASP A 62 9.73 -9.84 -10.15
N LEU A 63 9.05 -9.25 -9.18
CA LEU A 63 7.67 -8.79 -9.28
C LEU A 63 7.58 -7.26 -9.30
N THR A 64 8.71 -6.55 -9.41
CA THR A 64 8.77 -5.10 -9.20
C THR A 64 7.87 -4.34 -10.16
N ASP A 65 7.97 -4.61 -11.47
CA ASP A 65 7.14 -3.94 -12.47
C ASP A 65 5.66 -4.35 -12.34
N GLU A 66 5.36 -5.66 -12.18
CA GLU A 66 3.99 -6.16 -11.97
C GLU A 66 3.36 -5.56 -10.71
N PHE A 67 4.11 -5.48 -9.62
CA PHE A 67 3.66 -4.86 -8.38
C PHE A 67 3.29 -3.38 -8.58
N CYS A 68 4.11 -2.65 -9.33
CA CYS A 68 3.85 -1.23 -9.61
C CYS A 68 2.66 -1.04 -10.53
N ASP A 69 2.62 -1.73 -11.66
CA ASP A 69 1.64 -1.49 -12.71
C ASP A 69 0.25 -2.05 -12.35
N ASP A 70 0.19 -3.26 -11.78
CA ASP A 70 -1.06 -3.99 -11.59
C ASP A 70 -1.64 -3.86 -10.16
N PHE A 71 -0.84 -3.46 -9.16
CA PHE A 71 -1.28 -3.38 -7.77
C PHE A 71 -1.17 -1.98 -7.17
N ILE A 72 -0.07 -1.27 -7.38
CA ILE A 72 0.09 0.10 -6.88
C ILE A 72 -0.75 1.08 -7.68
N MET A 73 -0.63 1.08 -9.01
CA MET A 73 -1.31 2.08 -9.84
C MET A 73 -2.83 2.06 -9.70
N PRO A 74 -3.53 0.92 -9.62
CA PRO A 74 -4.96 0.92 -9.31
C PRO A 74 -5.31 1.61 -7.98
N CYS A 75 -4.47 1.45 -6.95
CA CYS A 75 -4.66 2.13 -5.67
C CYS A 75 -4.40 3.65 -5.76
N VAL A 76 -3.40 4.07 -6.53
CA VAL A 76 -3.13 5.50 -6.79
C VAL A 76 -4.30 6.12 -7.55
N GLN A 77 -4.75 5.49 -8.63
CA GLN A 77 -5.89 5.95 -9.42
C GLN A 77 -7.19 6.01 -8.62
N ALA A 78 -7.39 5.08 -7.68
CA ALA A 78 -8.51 5.10 -6.76
C ALA A 78 -8.36 6.16 -5.64
N HIS A 79 -7.20 6.72 -5.45
CA HIS A 79 -6.82 7.48 -4.25
C HIS A 79 -7.13 6.67 -2.97
N ALA A 80 -6.77 5.37 -2.99
CA ALA A 80 -7.09 4.42 -1.93
C ALA A 80 -6.18 4.61 -0.72
N VAL A 81 -6.70 5.20 0.34
CA VAL A 81 -5.99 5.46 1.60
C VAL A 81 -6.77 4.85 2.75
N TYR A 82 -6.20 3.85 3.42
CA TYR A 82 -6.88 3.22 4.56
C TYR A 82 -6.84 4.12 5.79
N GLU A 83 -8.01 4.32 6.41
CA GLU A 83 -8.20 5.19 7.59
C GLU A 83 -7.62 6.61 7.39
N ASN A 84 -7.64 7.12 6.16
CA ASN A 84 -7.14 8.44 5.75
C ASN A 84 -5.64 8.67 5.98
N LYS A 85 -4.85 7.62 6.17
CA LYS A 85 -3.40 7.72 6.47
C LYS A 85 -2.54 6.67 5.78
N TYR A 86 -2.97 5.41 5.75
CA TYR A 86 -2.14 4.30 5.32
C TYR A 86 -2.25 4.06 3.80
N LEU A 87 -1.13 4.18 3.10
CA LEU A 87 -1.01 4.00 1.64
C LEU A 87 -0.86 2.54 1.20
N LEU A 88 -1.28 1.58 2.02
CA LEU A 88 -1.52 0.17 1.66
C LEU A 88 -0.30 -0.66 1.22
N GLY A 89 0.94 -0.23 1.45
CA GLY A 89 2.13 -0.87 0.86
C GLY A 89 2.24 -2.38 1.10
N THR A 90 2.06 -2.84 2.34
CA THR A 90 2.03 -4.29 2.65
C THR A 90 0.78 -4.95 2.05
N SER A 91 -0.36 -4.27 2.09
CA SER A 91 -1.65 -4.82 1.62
C SER A 91 -1.66 -5.07 0.12
N MET A 92 -0.96 -4.26 -0.67
CA MET A 92 -0.80 -4.41 -2.12
C MET A 92 0.24 -5.47 -2.49
N ALA A 93 1.29 -5.66 -1.67
CA ALA A 93 2.35 -6.62 -1.95
C ALA A 93 1.89 -8.08 -1.74
N ARG A 94 1.03 -8.35 -0.77
CA ARG A 94 0.64 -9.74 -0.46
C ARG A 94 -0.15 -10.42 -1.57
N PRO A 95 -1.11 -9.80 -2.27
CA PRO A 95 -1.80 -10.44 -3.40
C PRO A 95 -0.89 -10.73 -4.59
N VAL A 96 0.08 -9.89 -4.95
CA VAL A 96 1.02 -10.22 -6.04
C VAL A 96 1.91 -11.39 -5.66
N ILE A 97 2.39 -11.46 -4.41
CA ILE A 97 3.17 -12.60 -3.92
C ILE A 97 2.29 -13.86 -3.90
N ALA A 98 1.06 -13.79 -3.40
CA ALA A 98 0.14 -14.93 -3.37
C ALA A 98 -0.14 -15.50 -4.77
N LYS A 99 -0.30 -14.63 -5.79
CA LYS A 99 -0.42 -15.03 -7.19
C LYS A 99 0.81 -15.83 -7.64
N LYS A 100 2.01 -15.32 -7.35
CA LYS A 100 3.26 -16.00 -7.72
C LYS A 100 3.45 -17.33 -6.99
N LEU A 101 3.08 -17.41 -5.72
CA LEU A 101 3.10 -18.68 -4.96
C LEU A 101 2.22 -19.75 -5.64
N VAL A 102 1.02 -19.37 -6.09
CA VAL A 102 0.12 -20.26 -6.82
C VAL A 102 0.71 -20.70 -8.15
N GLU A 103 1.28 -19.76 -8.93
CA GLU A 103 1.93 -20.09 -10.22
C GLU A 103 3.07 -21.10 -10.03
N ILE A 104 3.94 -20.89 -9.04
CA ILE A 104 5.03 -21.82 -8.74
C ILE A 104 4.50 -23.16 -8.20
N ALA A 105 3.48 -23.16 -7.36
CA ALA A 105 2.86 -24.39 -6.86
C ALA A 105 2.31 -25.24 -8.03
N ARG A 106 1.65 -24.62 -8.99
CA ARG A 106 1.18 -25.30 -10.21
C ARG A 106 2.35 -25.83 -11.06
N LYS A 107 3.38 -25.02 -11.28
CA LYS A 107 4.58 -25.40 -12.02
C LYS A 107 5.30 -26.61 -11.42
N GLU A 108 5.41 -26.66 -10.10
CA GLU A 108 6.11 -27.72 -9.38
C GLU A 108 5.23 -28.92 -9.05
N GLY A 109 3.93 -28.85 -9.31
CA GLY A 109 2.97 -29.88 -8.91
C GLY A 109 2.83 -30.02 -7.39
N ALA A 110 2.98 -28.92 -6.66
CA ALA A 110 2.82 -28.89 -5.21
C ALA A 110 1.34 -29.03 -4.82
N THR A 111 1.10 -29.69 -3.69
CA THR A 111 -0.24 -29.94 -3.15
C THR A 111 -0.63 -28.93 -2.06
N ALA A 112 0.35 -28.16 -1.58
CA ALA A 112 0.16 -27.21 -0.50
C ALA A 112 0.98 -25.93 -0.70
N ILE A 113 0.49 -24.83 -0.12
CA ILE A 113 1.22 -23.58 0.07
C ILE A 113 1.28 -23.28 1.57
N CYS A 114 2.45 -22.89 2.06
CA CYS A 114 2.69 -22.52 3.45
C CYS A 114 3.09 -21.05 3.54
N HIS A 115 2.67 -20.36 4.60
CA HIS A 115 3.13 -19.02 4.94
C HIS A 115 3.47 -18.90 6.43
N GLY A 116 4.40 -17.99 6.74
CA GLY A 116 4.84 -17.68 8.09
C GLY A 116 4.15 -16.47 8.75
N ALA A 117 3.05 -16.00 8.19
CA ALA A 117 2.33 -14.89 8.79
C ALA A 117 1.73 -15.27 10.14
N THR A 118 1.98 -14.44 11.16
CA THR A 118 1.53 -14.69 12.54
C THR A 118 0.01 -14.54 12.68
N GLY A 119 -0.57 -15.19 13.70
CA GLY A 119 -2.00 -15.11 13.99
C GLY A 119 -2.50 -13.72 14.42
N LYS A 120 -1.59 -12.79 14.75
CA LYS A 120 -1.91 -11.41 15.15
C LYS A 120 -1.91 -10.42 13.98
N GLY A 121 -1.30 -10.79 12.83
CA GLY A 121 -1.15 -9.93 11.67
C GLY A 121 -2.27 -10.07 10.63
N ASN A 122 -2.44 -9.05 9.79
CA ASN A 122 -3.38 -9.10 8.67
C ASN A 122 -2.89 -9.98 7.51
N ASP A 123 -1.59 -10.22 7.41
CA ASP A 123 -0.96 -10.88 6.26
C ASP A 123 -1.46 -12.32 6.06
N GLN A 124 -1.78 -13.04 7.15
CA GLN A 124 -2.41 -14.34 7.06
C GLN A 124 -3.71 -14.29 6.24
N ILE A 125 -4.55 -13.26 6.45
CA ILE A 125 -5.81 -13.09 5.72
C ILE A 125 -5.51 -12.79 4.25
N ARG A 126 -4.56 -11.90 3.96
CA ARG A 126 -4.19 -11.48 2.61
C ARG A 126 -3.65 -12.62 1.78
N PHE A 127 -2.73 -13.43 2.33
CA PHE A 127 -2.23 -14.62 1.66
C PHE A 127 -3.33 -15.66 1.42
N GLU A 128 -4.08 -16.00 2.47
CA GLU A 128 -5.06 -17.08 2.36
C GLU A 128 -6.23 -16.74 1.45
N LEU A 129 -6.76 -15.51 1.51
CA LEU A 129 -7.83 -15.09 0.59
C LEU A 129 -7.34 -15.07 -0.85
N GLY A 130 -6.11 -14.60 -1.10
CA GLY A 130 -5.50 -14.64 -2.43
C GLY A 130 -5.34 -16.07 -2.96
N ILE A 131 -4.77 -16.96 -2.15
CA ILE A 131 -4.59 -18.37 -2.53
C ILE A 131 -5.94 -19.07 -2.76
N LYS A 132 -6.91 -18.88 -1.86
CA LYS A 132 -8.26 -19.47 -2.00
C LYS A 132 -8.98 -19.02 -3.27
N ALA A 133 -8.81 -17.75 -3.64
CA ALA A 133 -9.42 -17.22 -4.85
C ALA A 133 -8.79 -17.78 -6.14
N LEU A 134 -7.46 -18.00 -6.15
CA LEU A 134 -6.71 -18.41 -7.33
C LEU A 134 -6.54 -19.94 -7.44
N ALA A 135 -6.51 -20.65 -6.31
CA ALA A 135 -6.26 -22.09 -6.24
C ALA A 135 -7.02 -22.76 -5.09
N PRO A 136 -8.35 -22.90 -5.19
CA PRO A 136 -9.20 -23.41 -4.10
C PRO A 136 -8.91 -24.88 -3.74
N ASP A 137 -8.24 -25.62 -4.60
CA ASP A 137 -7.85 -27.03 -4.43
C ASP A 137 -6.53 -27.21 -3.68
N LEU A 138 -5.69 -26.16 -3.55
CA LEU A 138 -4.44 -26.25 -2.82
C LEU A 138 -4.68 -26.13 -1.31
N LYS A 139 -4.01 -27.00 -0.55
CA LYS A 139 -4.01 -26.94 0.91
C LYS A 139 -3.20 -25.72 1.37
N ILE A 140 -3.74 -24.96 2.31
CA ILE A 140 -3.03 -23.88 2.96
C ILE A 140 -2.52 -24.33 4.32
N ILE A 141 -1.24 -24.10 4.60
CA ILE A 141 -0.59 -24.37 5.89
C ILE A 141 -0.17 -23.03 6.49
N ALA A 142 -0.85 -22.64 7.57
CA ALA A 142 -0.48 -21.49 8.39
C ALA A 142 0.28 -22.02 9.63
N ALA A 143 1.61 -21.95 9.65
CA ALA A 143 2.43 -22.56 10.67
C ALA A 143 2.02 -22.13 12.08
N TRP A 144 1.93 -20.83 12.33
CA TRP A 144 1.58 -20.24 13.63
C TRP A 144 0.21 -20.61 14.22
N ARG A 145 -0.69 -21.17 13.41
CA ARG A 145 -2.01 -21.64 13.84
C ARG A 145 -2.16 -23.14 13.78
N ASN A 146 -1.07 -23.83 13.48
CA ASN A 146 -1.08 -25.28 13.39
C ASN A 146 -0.86 -25.91 14.77
N GLU A 147 -1.61 -26.96 15.11
CA GLU A 147 -1.51 -27.66 16.39
C GLU A 147 -0.13 -28.28 16.64
N LYS A 148 0.65 -28.54 15.57
CA LYS A 148 2.02 -29.06 15.65
C LYS A 148 3.06 -27.96 15.84
N TRP A 149 2.68 -26.68 15.84
CA TRP A 149 3.57 -25.56 16.07
C TRP A 149 3.74 -25.34 17.57
N THR A 150 4.93 -25.57 18.07
CA THR A 150 5.24 -25.48 19.50
C THR A 150 6.19 -24.32 19.86
N LEU A 151 6.65 -23.58 18.86
CA LEU A 151 7.59 -22.47 19.02
C LEU A 151 6.83 -21.18 19.34
N ASN A 152 6.96 -20.69 20.57
CA ASN A 152 6.17 -19.58 21.06
C ASN A 152 6.98 -18.28 21.24
N SER A 153 8.30 -18.36 21.09
CA SER A 153 9.20 -17.21 21.24
C SER A 153 10.33 -17.23 20.21
N ARG A 154 10.94 -16.09 19.99
CA ARG A 154 12.11 -15.91 19.12
C ARG A 154 13.29 -16.75 19.59
N GLU A 155 13.47 -16.88 20.89
CA GLU A 155 14.53 -17.70 21.50
C GLU A 155 14.33 -19.18 21.19
N GLU A 156 13.07 -19.67 21.28
CA GLU A 156 12.74 -21.06 20.93
C GLU A 156 12.97 -21.33 19.44
N GLU A 157 12.65 -20.39 18.57
CA GLU A 157 12.92 -20.50 17.14
C GLU A 157 14.42 -20.55 16.82
N ILE A 158 15.22 -19.68 17.47
CA ILE A 158 16.69 -19.69 17.32
C ILE A 158 17.26 -21.01 17.81
N GLU A 159 16.81 -21.52 18.96
CA GLU A 159 17.28 -22.78 19.51
C GLU A 159 16.90 -23.98 18.60
N TYR A 160 15.68 -23.97 18.08
CA TYR A 160 15.22 -24.97 17.12
C TYR A 160 16.08 -24.96 15.84
N CYS A 161 16.40 -23.80 15.30
CA CYS A 161 17.31 -23.67 14.17
C CYS A 161 18.71 -24.24 14.48
N LYS A 162 19.27 -23.95 15.66
CA LYS A 162 20.58 -24.50 16.09
C LYS A 162 20.57 -26.02 16.17
N GLN A 163 19.51 -26.62 16.72
CA GLN A 163 19.36 -28.06 16.84
C GLN A 163 19.32 -28.74 15.45
N HIS A 164 18.87 -28.03 14.42
CA HIS A 164 18.85 -28.47 13.01
C HIS A 164 20.11 -28.07 12.23
N GLY A 165 21.13 -27.53 12.90
CA GLY A 165 22.40 -27.13 12.26
C GLY A 165 22.27 -25.89 11.37
N ILE A 166 21.22 -25.11 11.54
CA ILE A 166 20.98 -23.87 10.78
C ILE A 166 21.61 -22.71 11.53
N ASN A 167 22.65 -22.12 10.95
CA ASN A 167 23.31 -20.93 11.46
C ASN A 167 22.65 -19.70 10.89
N LEU A 168 21.97 -18.93 11.74
CA LEU A 168 21.32 -17.70 11.35
C LEU A 168 22.14 -16.47 11.78
N PRO A 169 22.23 -15.43 10.96
CA PRO A 169 22.92 -14.18 11.30
C PRO A 169 22.09 -13.31 12.26
N PHE A 170 21.01 -13.86 12.85
CA PHE A 170 20.10 -13.12 13.72
C PHE A 170 20.53 -13.23 15.18
N SER A 171 20.65 -12.06 15.84
CA SER A 171 20.80 -11.97 17.28
C SER A 171 19.44 -11.93 17.98
N ALA A 172 19.42 -12.24 19.26
CA ALA A 172 18.23 -12.08 20.10
C ALA A 172 17.91 -10.60 20.42
N ASP A 173 18.74 -9.67 19.94
CA ASP A 173 18.57 -8.24 20.21
C ASP A 173 17.25 -7.73 19.68
N SER A 174 16.58 -6.94 20.50
CA SER A 174 15.32 -6.29 20.17
C SER A 174 15.52 -5.33 18.98
N SER A 175 14.86 -5.60 17.89
CA SER A 175 14.84 -4.74 16.71
C SER A 175 13.40 -4.47 16.29
N TYR A 176 13.18 -3.36 15.57
CA TYR A 176 11.88 -3.13 14.94
C TYR A 176 11.52 -4.28 14.01
N SER A 177 10.26 -4.69 14.04
CA SER A 177 9.69 -5.50 12.97
C SER A 177 9.50 -4.61 11.75
N ARG A 178 10.11 -4.98 10.62
CA ARG A 178 10.07 -4.20 9.39
C ARG A 178 9.51 -5.03 8.25
N ASP A 179 8.72 -4.39 7.39
CA ASP A 179 8.28 -4.92 6.10
C ASP A 179 8.58 -3.88 5.03
N ARG A 180 9.46 -4.23 4.08
CA ARG A 180 9.97 -3.35 3.03
C ARG A 180 9.59 -3.84 1.66
N ASN A 181 9.17 -2.92 0.81
CA ASN A 181 9.07 -3.09 -0.64
C ASN A 181 9.35 -1.75 -1.33
N LEU A 182 9.26 -1.69 -2.67
CA LEU A 182 9.54 -0.47 -3.42
C LEU A 182 8.64 0.71 -3.00
N TRP A 183 7.41 0.44 -2.55
CA TRP A 183 6.43 1.46 -2.20
C TRP A 183 6.66 2.07 -0.83
N HIS A 184 7.01 1.25 0.16
CA HIS A 184 7.12 1.68 1.54
C HIS A 184 8.05 0.82 2.41
N ILE A 185 8.27 1.28 3.61
CA ILE A 185 8.73 0.46 4.73
C ILE A 185 7.85 0.73 5.95
N SER A 186 7.43 -0.34 6.62
CA SER A 186 6.73 -0.27 7.90
C SER A 186 7.67 -0.58 9.07
N HIS A 187 7.45 0.05 10.20
CA HIS A 187 8.16 -0.18 11.46
C HIS A 187 7.16 -0.42 12.57
N GLU A 188 7.32 -1.54 13.28
CA GLU A 188 6.49 -1.91 14.43
C GLU A 188 7.38 -2.42 15.58
N GLY A 189 6.84 -2.44 16.80
CA GLY A 189 7.52 -2.97 17.99
C GLY A 189 8.30 -1.93 18.78
N LEU A 190 9.04 -2.39 19.79
CA LEU A 190 9.82 -1.57 20.72
C LEU A 190 8.97 -0.47 21.38
N GLU A 191 9.46 0.78 21.41
CA GLU A 191 8.74 1.92 21.99
C GLU A 191 7.39 2.22 21.30
N LEU A 192 7.20 1.75 20.07
CA LEU A 192 5.94 1.95 19.32
C LEU A 192 4.78 1.12 19.90
N GLU A 193 5.05 0.10 20.72
CA GLU A 193 4.00 -0.72 21.34
C GLU A 193 3.17 0.07 22.35
N ASP A 194 3.73 1.14 22.93
CA ASP A 194 3.00 2.06 23.78
C ASP A 194 2.75 3.38 23.03
N PRO A 195 1.47 3.73 22.73
CA PRO A 195 1.13 4.96 22.04
C PRO A 195 1.55 6.25 22.78
N ALA A 196 1.89 6.17 24.07
CA ALA A 196 2.38 7.31 24.84
C ALA A 196 3.84 7.66 24.54
N ASN A 197 4.60 6.75 23.92
CA ASN A 197 6.00 6.97 23.62
C ASN A 197 6.18 7.72 22.29
N GLU A 198 7.16 8.62 22.26
CA GLU A 198 7.63 9.25 21.02
C GLU A 198 8.48 8.24 20.22
N PRO A 199 8.27 8.13 18.88
CA PRO A 199 9.12 7.28 18.04
C PRO A 199 10.55 7.80 17.99
N ASN A 200 11.52 6.90 18.08
CA ASN A 200 12.92 7.26 17.90
C ASN A 200 13.26 7.32 16.40
N TYR A 201 12.86 8.42 15.75
CA TYR A 201 13.04 8.61 14.30
C TYR A 201 14.50 8.50 13.83
N GLU A 202 15.49 8.78 14.68
CA GLU A 202 16.90 8.65 14.32
C GLU A 202 17.34 7.22 14.03
N HIS A 203 16.76 6.26 14.75
CA HIS A 203 17.05 4.84 14.59
C HIS A 203 16.01 4.11 13.73
N LEU A 204 14.84 4.71 13.58
CA LEU A 204 13.71 4.10 12.90
C LEU A 204 13.78 4.30 11.40
N LEU A 205 14.02 5.55 10.92
CA LEU A 205 13.95 5.90 9.51
C LEU A 205 15.04 5.24 8.68
N VAL A 206 14.65 4.73 7.52
CA VAL A 206 15.51 4.02 6.55
C VAL A 206 15.46 4.66 5.16
N LEU A 207 14.28 5.10 4.72
CA LEU A 207 14.09 5.67 3.37
C LEU A 207 14.31 7.17 3.35
N GLY A 208 14.23 7.84 4.47
CA GLY A 208 14.29 9.28 4.53
C GLY A 208 14.89 9.84 5.80
N THR A 209 14.65 11.11 6.00
CA THR A 209 15.08 11.88 7.18
C THR A 209 13.90 12.63 7.77
N THR A 210 14.03 13.14 9.00
CA THR A 210 12.99 14.01 9.58
C THR A 210 12.98 15.38 8.88
N PRO A 211 11.85 16.11 8.91
CA PRO A 211 11.76 17.46 8.36
C PRO A 211 12.81 18.42 8.91
N GLU A 212 13.22 18.27 10.17
CA GLU A 212 14.22 19.12 10.82
C GLU A 212 15.62 18.92 10.22
N LYS A 213 15.93 17.68 9.79
CA LYS A 213 17.23 17.31 9.18
C LYS A 213 17.25 17.45 7.66
N ALA A 214 16.08 17.73 7.05
CA ALA A 214 15.97 17.93 5.61
C ALA A 214 16.67 19.22 5.16
N PRO A 215 17.08 19.32 3.86
CA PRO A 215 17.76 20.49 3.33
C PRO A 215 17.01 21.81 3.56
N GLU A 216 17.77 22.90 3.77
CA GLU A 216 17.22 24.26 3.93
C GLU A 216 16.62 24.79 2.63
N GLU A 217 17.06 24.30 1.47
CA GLU A 217 16.55 24.67 0.17
C GLU A 217 15.55 23.63 -0.34
N GLY A 218 14.38 24.10 -0.80
CA GLY A 218 13.38 23.24 -1.44
C GLY A 218 13.75 22.91 -2.88
N GLU A 219 13.33 21.72 -3.34
CA GLU A 219 13.61 21.19 -4.67
C GLU A 219 12.32 21.10 -5.50
N TYR A 220 12.37 21.60 -6.76
CA TYR A 220 11.25 21.49 -7.68
C TYR A 220 11.26 20.13 -8.37
N VAL A 221 10.08 19.54 -8.47
CA VAL A 221 9.82 18.28 -9.17
C VAL A 221 8.66 18.48 -10.13
N THR A 222 8.81 18.02 -11.36
CA THR A 222 7.76 18.04 -12.38
C THR A 222 7.43 16.60 -12.77
N MET A 223 6.14 16.26 -12.81
CA MET A 223 5.65 14.94 -13.21
C MET A 223 4.65 15.06 -14.34
N THR A 224 4.74 14.16 -15.31
CA THR A 224 3.77 14.07 -16.40
C THR A 224 2.94 12.79 -16.25
N PHE A 225 1.66 12.91 -16.53
CA PHE A 225 0.70 11.79 -16.47
C PHE A 225 -0.05 11.63 -17.79
N GLU A 226 -0.38 10.39 -18.13
CA GLU A 226 -1.29 10.03 -19.22
C GLU A 226 -2.33 9.03 -18.69
N LYS A 227 -3.61 9.41 -18.73
CA LYS A 227 -4.73 8.58 -18.24
C LYS A 227 -4.53 8.05 -16.80
N GLY A 228 -4.07 8.93 -15.92
CA GLY A 228 -3.83 8.61 -14.50
C GLY A 228 -2.55 7.84 -14.21
N ILE A 229 -1.73 7.51 -15.24
CA ILE A 229 -0.46 6.82 -15.09
C ILE A 229 0.68 7.83 -15.22
N PRO A 230 1.66 7.88 -14.30
CA PRO A 230 2.83 8.74 -14.42
C PRO A 230 3.75 8.22 -15.52
N THR A 231 4.29 9.11 -16.35
CA THR A 231 5.12 8.76 -17.50
C THR A 231 6.51 9.38 -17.46
N SER A 232 6.71 10.43 -16.66
CA SER A 232 8.01 11.07 -16.52
C SER A 232 8.17 11.80 -15.19
N VAL A 233 9.44 11.96 -14.78
CA VAL A 233 9.85 12.85 -13.68
C VAL A 233 10.95 13.78 -14.25
N ASN A 234 10.80 15.09 -14.03
CA ASN A 234 11.71 16.13 -14.50
C ASN A 234 12.06 15.99 -16.01
N GLY A 235 11.03 15.68 -16.83
CA GLY A 235 11.16 15.50 -18.27
C GLY A 235 11.78 14.19 -18.73
N LYS A 236 12.27 13.34 -17.84
CA LYS A 236 12.82 12.02 -18.17
C LYS A 236 11.70 10.98 -18.14
N LYS A 237 11.43 10.33 -19.28
CA LYS A 237 10.50 9.20 -19.37
C LYS A 237 11.06 7.98 -18.65
N MET A 238 10.23 7.31 -17.88
CA MET A 238 10.60 6.14 -17.07
C MET A 238 9.41 5.20 -16.93
N LYS A 239 9.70 3.94 -16.56
CA LYS A 239 8.67 3.01 -16.05
C LYS A 239 8.13 3.49 -14.70
N VAL A 240 6.94 3.01 -14.32
CA VAL A 240 6.33 3.36 -13.03
C VAL A 240 7.24 2.98 -11.85
N SER A 241 7.88 1.80 -11.90
CA SER A 241 8.81 1.36 -10.86
C SER A 241 10.02 2.30 -10.69
N GLU A 242 10.59 2.79 -11.79
CA GLU A 242 11.68 3.77 -11.78
C GLU A 242 11.22 5.15 -11.27
N ILE A 243 10.00 5.55 -11.61
CA ILE A 243 9.37 6.79 -11.11
C ILE A 243 9.24 6.71 -9.59
N ILE A 244 8.67 5.61 -9.06
CA ILE A 244 8.50 5.43 -7.62
C ILE A 244 9.86 5.44 -6.91
N ALA A 245 10.87 4.75 -7.44
CA ALA A 245 12.22 4.76 -6.87
C ALA A 245 12.81 6.18 -6.83
N THR A 246 12.71 6.93 -7.94
CA THR A 246 13.17 8.32 -8.02
C THR A 246 12.43 9.22 -7.03
N LEU A 247 11.12 9.06 -6.89
CA LEU A 247 10.33 9.84 -5.94
C LEU A 247 10.62 9.46 -4.48
N ASN A 248 10.98 8.20 -4.21
CA ASN A 248 11.43 7.78 -2.88
C ASN A 248 12.71 8.51 -2.48
N GLU A 249 13.70 8.61 -3.38
CA GLU A 249 14.93 9.35 -3.13
C GLU A 249 14.66 10.84 -2.88
N LEU A 250 13.89 11.48 -3.75
CA LEU A 250 13.55 12.89 -3.64
C LEU A 250 12.71 13.18 -2.37
N GLY A 251 11.67 12.39 -2.13
CA GLY A 251 10.79 12.57 -0.98
C GLY A 251 11.50 12.26 0.34
N GLY A 252 12.29 11.19 0.39
CA GLY A 252 13.08 10.82 1.56
C GLY A 252 14.10 11.90 1.94
N LYS A 253 14.82 12.47 0.95
CA LYS A 253 15.73 13.60 1.14
C LYS A 253 15.04 14.81 1.80
N HIS A 254 13.79 15.06 1.49
CA HIS A 254 13.02 16.21 1.99
C HIS A 254 12.11 15.88 3.19
N GLY A 255 12.22 14.68 3.80
CA GLY A 255 11.46 14.30 4.99
C GLY A 255 9.97 14.08 4.72
N ILE A 256 9.60 13.68 3.49
CA ILE A 256 8.21 13.47 3.07
C ILE A 256 7.79 12.02 3.32
N GLY A 257 6.52 11.82 3.67
CA GLY A 257 5.89 10.52 3.70
C GLY A 257 6.13 9.70 4.97
N ILE A 258 6.46 10.35 6.09
CA ILE A 258 6.54 9.72 7.41
C ILE A 258 5.16 9.82 8.07
N VAL A 259 4.57 8.68 8.42
CA VAL A 259 3.24 8.62 9.03
C VAL A 259 3.24 7.68 10.23
N ASP A 260 2.94 8.21 11.42
CA ASP A 260 2.68 7.45 12.65
C ASP A 260 1.17 7.24 12.80
N ILE A 261 0.74 5.98 12.83
CA ILE A 261 -0.67 5.62 12.88
C ILE A 261 -0.97 4.53 13.91
N VAL A 262 -2.13 4.65 14.53
CA VAL A 262 -2.80 3.56 15.22
C VAL A 262 -3.95 3.10 14.33
N GLU A 263 -3.79 1.96 13.70
CA GLU A 263 -4.75 1.40 12.73
C GLU A 263 -5.61 0.30 13.36
N ASN A 264 -6.78 0.05 12.77
CA ASN A 264 -7.63 -1.08 13.11
C ASN A 264 -7.32 -2.27 12.21
N ARG A 265 -6.71 -3.33 12.76
CA ARG A 265 -6.45 -4.56 12.00
C ARG A 265 -7.74 -5.32 11.72
N VAL A 266 -7.78 -6.04 10.60
CA VAL A 266 -8.92 -6.90 10.20
C VAL A 266 -9.24 -7.94 11.26
N VAL A 267 -8.22 -8.43 11.97
CA VAL A 267 -8.35 -9.38 13.10
C VAL A 267 -8.95 -8.75 14.37
N GLY A 268 -9.30 -7.45 14.36
CA GLY A 268 -10.07 -6.77 15.41
C GLY A 268 -9.26 -6.01 16.46
N MET A 269 -7.92 -6.09 16.45
CA MET A 269 -7.08 -5.34 17.37
C MET A 269 -6.57 -4.03 16.75
N LYS A 270 -6.22 -3.06 17.60
CA LYS A 270 -5.46 -1.89 17.20
C LYS A 270 -3.96 -2.22 17.17
N SER A 271 -3.25 -1.61 16.22
CA SER A 271 -1.80 -1.72 16.13
C SER A 271 -1.22 -0.37 15.74
N ARG A 272 -0.09 -0.01 16.34
CA ARG A 272 0.67 1.20 15.97
C ARG A 272 1.86 0.82 15.10
N GLY A 273 2.05 1.59 14.06
CA GLY A 273 3.23 1.51 13.21
C GLY A 273 3.63 2.87 12.67
N VAL A 274 4.91 3.02 12.39
CA VAL A 274 5.43 4.16 11.62
C VAL A 274 5.73 3.67 10.21
N TYR A 275 5.26 4.42 9.22
CA TYR A 275 5.40 4.09 7.81
C TYR A 275 6.20 5.17 7.10
N GLU A 276 7.13 4.77 6.26
CA GLU A 276 7.82 5.65 5.32
C GLU A 276 7.32 5.33 3.91
N THR A 277 6.65 6.30 3.27
CA THR A 277 6.12 6.15 1.91
C THR A 277 6.40 7.43 1.11
N PRO A 278 7.66 7.85 0.96
CA PRO A 278 7.99 9.17 0.42
C PRO A 278 7.52 9.36 -1.02
N GLY A 279 7.85 8.44 -1.91
CA GLY A 279 7.45 8.50 -3.32
C GLY A 279 5.95 8.34 -3.50
N GLY A 280 5.33 7.45 -2.73
CA GLY A 280 3.90 7.23 -2.76
C GLY A 280 3.11 8.47 -2.35
N THR A 281 3.55 9.19 -1.32
CA THR A 281 2.92 10.43 -0.87
C THR A 281 2.96 11.51 -1.96
N ILE A 282 4.12 11.66 -2.65
CA ILE A 282 4.25 12.58 -3.78
C ILE A 282 3.34 12.16 -4.93
N LEU A 283 3.32 10.88 -5.27
CA LEU A 283 2.54 10.35 -6.39
C LEU A 283 1.02 10.52 -6.17
N TYR A 284 0.53 10.26 -4.94
CA TYR A 284 -0.88 10.49 -4.60
C TYR A 284 -1.27 11.95 -4.72
N GLU A 285 -0.46 12.86 -4.20
CA GLU A 285 -0.69 14.31 -4.30
C GLU A 285 -0.68 14.79 -5.75
N ALA A 286 0.29 14.30 -6.57
CA ALA A 286 0.37 14.66 -7.99
C ALA A 286 -0.85 14.22 -8.77
N HIS A 287 -1.27 12.97 -8.58
CA HIS A 287 -2.42 12.41 -9.25
C HIS A 287 -3.71 13.16 -8.88
N GLN A 288 -3.90 13.44 -7.59
CA GLN A 288 -5.07 14.16 -7.09
C GLN A 288 -5.19 15.57 -7.71
N GLN A 289 -4.08 16.30 -7.87
CA GLN A 289 -4.11 17.63 -8.47
C GLN A 289 -4.59 17.63 -9.94
N LEU A 290 -4.31 16.57 -10.69
CA LEU A 290 -4.86 16.42 -12.04
C LEU A 290 -6.35 16.08 -12.03
N GLU A 291 -6.79 15.25 -11.10
CA GLU A 291 -8.22 14.94 -10.93
C GLU A 291 -9.03 16.20 -10.56
N GLU A 292 -8.49 17.06 -9.68
CA GLU A 292 -9.10 18.34 -9.33
C GLU A 292 -9.38 19.23 -10.55
N LEU A 293 -8.56 19.13 -11.60
CA LEU A 293 -8.74 19.88 -12.85
C LEU A 293 -9.65 19.20 -13.85
N SER A 294 -9.67 17.88 -13.91
CA SER A 294 -10.23 17.12 -15.04
C SER A 294 -11.54 16.40 -14.73
N LEU A 295 -11.90 16.21 -13.46
CA LEU A 295 -13.15 15.55 -13.07
C LEU A 295 -14.19 16.60 -12.66
N ASP A 296 -15.45 16.38 -13.10
CA ASP A 296 -16.59 17.15 -12.64
C ASP A 296 -16.90 16.83 -11.16
N ARG A 297 -17.64 17.74 -10.53
CA ARG A 297 -17.98 17.68 -9.10
C ARG A 297 -18.59 16.36 -8.67
N ASP A 298 -19.53 15.82 -9.44
CA ASP A 298 -20.31 14.65 -9.03
C ASP A 298 -19.48 13.37 -9.21
N THR A 299 -18.71 13.28 -10.31
CA THR A 299 -17.75 12.18 -10.54
C THR A 299 -16.64 12.19 -9.49
N TYR A 300 -16.08 13.36 -9.16
CA TYR A 300 -15.03 13.49 -8.15
C TYR A 300 -15.50 13.04 -6.76
N ALA A 301 -16.71 13.48 -6.35
CA ALA A 301 -17.30 13.10 -5.06
C ALA A 301 -17.55 11.58 -4.96
N LEU A 302 -18.22 11.00 -5.97
CA LEU A 302 -18.48 9.57 -5.97
C LEU A 302 -17.18 8.74 -6.00
N LYS A 303 -16.18 9.20 -6.77
CA LYS A 303 -14.86 8.55 -6.82
C LYS A 303 -14.19 8.53 -5.45
N ALA A 304 -14.26 9.61 -4.68
CA ALA A 304 -13.69 9.67 -3.33
C ALA A 304 -14.32 8.62 -2.39
N ASP A 305 -15.66 8.47 -2.42
CA ASP A 305 -16.36 7.45 -1.64
C ASP A 305 -15.94 6.03 -2.05
N LEU A 306 -15.86 5.77 -3.36
CA LEU A 306 -15.46 4.47 -3.89
C LEU A 306 -13.96 4.20 -3.66
N GLY A 307 -13.11 5.21 -3.63
CA GLY A 307 -11.70 5.11 -3.27
C GLY A 307 -11.49 4.65 -1.83
N ASN A 308 -12.27 5.19 -0.89
CA ASN A 308 -12.30 4.70 0.49
C ASN A 308 -12.74 3.22 0.56
N LYS A 309 -13.75 2.83 -0.23
CA LYS A 309 -14.18 1.43 -0.31
C LYS A 309 -13.13 0.54 -0.93
N PHE A 310 -12.43 1.03 -1.96
CA PHE A 310 -11.31 0.32 -2.60
C PHE A 310 -10.20 0.07 -1.58
N ALA A 311 -9.82 1.09 -0.80
CA ALA A 311 -8.82 0.96 0.27
C ALA A 311 -9.18 -0.11 1.29
N GLN A 312 -10.44 -0.15 1.74
CA GLN A 312 -10.93 -1.17 2.66
C GLN A 312 -10.81 -2.58 2.05
N VAL A 313 -11.24 -2.76 0.81
CA VAL A 313 -11.21 -4.05 0.11
C VAL A 313 -9.77 -4.56 -0.04
N VAL A 314 -8.82 -3.68 -0.40
CA VAL A 314 -7.40 -4.00 -0.50
C VAL A 314 -6.80 -4.33 0.87
N TYR A 315 -7.08 -3.52 1.89
CA TYR A 315 -6.58 -3.72 3.25
C TYR A 315 -7.00 -5.08 3.83
N GLU A 316 -8.25 -5.48 3.56
CA GLU A 316 -8.84 -6.76 4.00
C GLU A 316 -8.36 -7.98 3.18
N GLY A 317 -7.47 -7.82 2.21
CA GLY A 317 -6.94 -8.91 1.39
C GLY A 317 -7.89 -9.42 0.31
N LYS A 318 -8.91 -8.67 -0.05
CA LYS A 318 -9.96 -9.03 -1.01
C LYS A 318 -9.62 -8.61 -2.45
N TRP A 319 -8.35 -8.66 -2.82
CA TRP A 319 -7.88 -8.24 -4.15
C TRP A 319 -8.55 -8.99 -5.29
N PHE A 320 -8.62 -10.31 -5.19
CA PHE A 320 -9.20 -11.20 -6.22
C PHE A 320 -10.70 -11.43 -5.99
N THR A 321 -11.48 -10.34 -5.90
CA THR A 321 -12.94 -10.42 -5.70
C THR A 321 -13.69 -9.59 -6.74
N PRO A 322 -14.91 -9.99 -7.11
CA PRO A 322 -15.76 -9.22 -8.04
C PRO A 322 -15.99 -7.77 -7.59
N LEU A 323 -16.06 -7.52 -6.27
CA LEU A 323 -16.23 -6.17 -5.75
C LEU A 323 -15.03 -5.28 -6.10
N ARG A 324 -13.79 -5.79 -5.90
CA ARG A 324 -12.58 -5.04 -6.26
C ARG A 324 -12.54 -4.76 -7.78
N GLU A 325 -12.88 -5.76 -8.59
CA GLU A 325 -12.93 -5.61 -10.06
C GLU A 325 -13.93 -4.55 -10.51
N ALA A 326 -15.15 -4.56 -9.94
CA ALA A 326 -16.16 -3.55 -10.23
C ALA A 326 -15.75 -2.13 -9.83
N LEU A 327 -15.13 -2.01 -8.65
CA LEU A 327 -14.57 -0.73 -8.18
C LEU A 327 -13.45 -0.23 -9.11
N GLN A 328 -12.55 -1.11 -9.52
CA GLN A 328 -11.47 -0.78 -10.45
C GLN A 328 -12.02 -0.32 -11.80
N ALA A 329 -12.99 -1.02 -12.37
CA ALA A 329 -13.59 -0.65 -13.65
C ALA A 329 -14.22 0.75 -13.60
N PHE A 330 -14.89 1.11 -12.49
CA PHE A 330 -15.39 2.46 -12.29
C PHE A 330 -14.23 3.47 -12.24
N ILE A 331 -13.21 3.21 -11.40
CA ILE A 331 -12.06 4.09 -11.25
C ILE A 331 -11.36 4.31 -12.60
N GLU A 332 -11.03 3.24 -13.33
CA GLU A 332 -10.38 3.31 -14.64
C GLU A 332 -11.16 4.18 -15.63
N SER A 333 -12.49 4.10 -15.63
CA SER A 333 -13.33 4.92 -16.50
C SER A 333 -13.17 6.41 -16.23
N THR A 334 -12.90 6.81 -14.98
CA THR A 334 -12.69 8.20 -14.57
C THR A 334 -11.31 8.73 -15.01
N GLN A 335 -10.34 7.84 -15.22
CA GLN A 335 -8.96 8.22 -15.53
C GLN A 335 -8.72 8.66 -16.97
N ARG A 336 -9.70 8.49 -17.84
CA ARG A 336 -9.58 8.77 -19.28
C ARG A 336 -9.02 10.17 -19.57
N TYR A 337 -9.35 11.16 -18.76
CA TYR A 337 -8.98 12.56 -18.94
C TYR A 337 -7.97 13.06 -17.89
N VAL A 338 -7.51 12.20 -16.98
CA VAL A 338 -6.50 12.53 -15.99
C VAL A 338 -5.11 12.50 -16.65
N THR A 339 -4.85 13.54 -17.42
CA THR A 339 -3.64 13.69 -18.25
C THR A 339 -3.13 15.10 -18.13
N GLY A 340 -1.80 15.26 -17.95
CA GLY A 340 -1.21 16.58 -17.84
C GLY A 340 0.12 16.58 -17.10
N GLU A 341 0.53 17.76 -16.68
CA GLU A 341 1.78 17.99 -15.96
C GLU A 341 1.50 18.64 -14.60
N VAL A 342 2.19 18.15 -13.58
CA VAL A 342 2.12 18.67 -12.20
C VAL A 342 3.52 19.06 -11.76
N LYS A 343 3.66 20.23 -11.16
CA LYS A 343 4.90 20.76 -10.60
C LYS A 343 4.75 21.02 -9.11
N PHE A 344 5.70 20.55 -8.33
CA PHE A 344 5.79 20.78 -6.88
C PHE A 344 7.11 21.41 -6.49
N LYS A 345 7.13 21.96 -5.29
CA LYS A 345 8.34 22.23 -4.51
C LYS A 345 8.30 21.33 -3.27
N LEU A 346 9.29 20.43 -3.15
CA LEU A 346 9.48 19.59 -1.98
C LEU A 346 10.29 20.35 -0.95
N TYR A 347 9.82 20.46 0.28
CA TYR A 347 10.50 21.24 1.31
C TYR A 347 10.08 20.80 2.72
N LYS A 348 11.03 20.29 3.49
CA LYS A 348 10.87 19.99 4.93
C LYS A 348 9.55 19.31 5.28
N GLY A 349 9.31 18.12 4.73
CA GLY A 349 8.10 17.34 4.95
C GLY A 349 6.87 17.78 4.17
N ASN A 350 6.95 18.86 3.38
CA ASN A 350 5.81 19.42 2.67
C ASN A 350 5.95 19.27 1.16
N ILE A 351 4.80 19.06 0.50
CA ILE A 351 4.64 19.10 -0.94
C ILE A 351 3.86 20.38 -1.27
N ILE A 352 4.56 21.38 -1.82
CA ILE A 352 3.99 22.69 -2.09
C ILE A 352 3.61 22.75 -3.56
N LYS A 353 2.33 23.00 -3.88
CA LYS A 353 1.84 23.16 -5.25
C LYS A 353 2.57 24.30 -5.96
N ALA A 354 3.10 24.03 -7.15
CA ALA A 354 3.83 25.01 -7.97
C ALA A 354 3.26 25.17 -9.38
N GLY A 355 2.20 24.43 -9.71
CA GLY A 355 1.45 24.55 -10.95
C GLY A 355 0.99 23.18 -11.46
N THR A 356 -0.19 23.19 -12.11
CA THR A 356 -0.78 21.99 -12.73
C THR A 356 -1.42 22.40 -14.04
N THR A 357 -1.16 21.64 -15.10
CA THR A 357 -1.75 21.86 -16.43
C THR A 357 -2.34 20.57 -16.97
N SER A 358 -3.49 20.69 -17.65
CA SER A 358 -4.13 19.56 -18.31
C SER A 358 -4.82 20.04 -19.60
N PRO A 359 -4.70 19.29 -20.72
CA PRO A 359 -5.48 19.58 -21.91
C PRO A 359 -6.97 19.32 -21.73
N TYR A 360 -7.35 18.63 -20.64
CA TYR A 360 -8.73 18.30 -20.30
C TYR A 360 -9.25 19.07 -19.08
N THR A 361 -8.59 20.19 -18.74
CA THR A 361 -9.01 20.99 -17.59
C THR A 361 -10.43 21.49 -17.75
N LEU A 362 -11.22 21.34 -16.70
CA LEU A 362 -12.55 21.97 -16.56
C LEU A 362 -12.45 23.38 -15.95
N TYR A 363 -11.26 23.77 -15.47
CA TYR A 363 -11.01 25.12 -14.99
C TYR A 363 -10.94 26.08 -16.17
N ASN A 364 -11.88 27.03 -16.22
CA ASN A 364 -11.93 28.08 -17.23
C ASN A 364 -11.69 29.43 -16.55
N GLU A 365 -10.52 30.01 -16.82
CA GLU A 365 -10.12 31.28 -16.21
C GLU A 365 -11.13 32.41 -16.48
N SER A 366 -11.68 32.48 -17.69
CA SER A 366 -12.65 33.54 -18.05
C SER A 366 -13.98 33.42 -17.29
N ILE A 367 -14.37 32.21 -16.89
CA ILE A 367 -15.57 31.94 -16.08
C ILE A 367 -15.30 32.16 -14.60
N ALA A 368 -14.13 31.67 -14.13
CA ALA A 368 -13.73 31.67 -12.72
C ALA A 368 -13.12 33.00 -12.25
N SER A 369 -12.82 33.94 -13.17
CA SER A 369 -12.20 35.23 -12.87
C SER A 369 -13.09 36.12 -12.06
N PHE A 370 -12.54 36.74 -11.02
CA PHE A 370 -13.24 37.85 -10.28
C PHE A 370 -13.19 39.20 -10.98
N THR A 371 -12.45 39.32 -12.10
CA THR A 371 -12.21 40.59 -12.79
C THR A 371 -12.97 40.77 -14.08
N THR A 372 -13.48 39.66 -14.70
CA THR A 372 -14.22 39.68 -15.96
C THR A 372 -15.40 38.73 -15.86
N GLY A 373 -16.65 39.25 -16.02
CA GLY A 373 -17.84 38.49 -15.66
C GLY A 373 -18.82 38.15 -16.79
N ASP A 374 -18.43 38.22 -18.07
CA ASP A 374 -19.42 38.25 -19.17
C ASP A 374 -19.79 36.85 -19.74
N LEU A 375 -19.13 35.78 -19.34
CA LEU A 375 -19.44 34.40 -19.81
C LEU A 375 -20.46 33.65 -18.94
N TYR A 376 -20.86 34.24 -17.80
CA TYR A 376 -21.80 33.66 -16.85
C TYR A 376 -22.84 34.70 -16.47
N ASP A 377 -24.14 34.38 -16.66
CA ASP A 377 -25.21 35.26 -16.23
C ASP A 377 -25.48 35.07 -14.73
N HIS A 378 -25.13 36.07 -13.93
CA HIS A 378 -25.35 36.07 -12.48
C HIS A 378 -26.81 35.87 -12.06
N HIS A 379 -27.78 36.23 -12.95
CA HIS A 379 -29.21 36.05 -12.68
C HIS A 379 -29.62 34.58 -12.66
N ASP A 380 -28.91 33.69 -13.35
CA ASP A 380 -29.20 32.25 -13.33
C ASP A 380 -29.02 31.67 -11.92
N ALA A 381 -28.12 32.23 -11.12
CA ALA A 381 -27.87 31.79 -9.74
C ALA A 381 -29.10 31.97 -8.86
N GLU A 382 -29.89 33.07 -9.03
CA GLU A 382 -31.10 33.31 -8.24
C GLU A 382 -32.15 32.21 -8.45
N GLY A 383 -32.43 31.87 -9.71
CA GLY A 383 -33.36 30.79 -10.04
C GLY A 383 -32.90 29.43 -9.50
N PHE A 384 -31.64 29.11 -9.66
CA PHE A 384 -31.05 27.88 -9.11
C PHE A 384 -31.18 27.84 -7.58
N ILE A 385 -30.77 28.89 -6.86
CA ILE A 385 -30.80 28.97 -5.39
C ILE A 385 -32.22 28.82 -4.86
N ASN A 386 -33.20 29.45 -5.50
CA ASN A 386 -34.61 29.37 -5.11
C ASN A 386 -35.14 27.94 -5.18
N LEU A 387 -34.83 27.21 -6.24
CA LEU A 387 -35.27 25.82 -6.42
C LEU A 387 -34.45 24.84 -5.53
N PHE A 388 -33.14 24.99 -5.50
CA PHE A 388 -32.26 24.13 -4.71
C PHE A 388 -32.50 24.28 -3.20
N GLY A 389 -32.82 25.49 -2.73
CA GLY A 389 -33.13 25.79 -1.34
C GLY A 389 -34.59 25.59 -0.94
N LEU A 390 -35.48 25.14 -1.85
CA LEU A 390 -36.93 25.09 -1.61
C LEU A 390 -37.29 24.18 -0.42
N SER A 391 -36.68 23.03 -0.28
CA SER A 391 -36.92 22.14 0.84
C SER A 391 -36.54 22.74 2.19
N CYS A 392 -35.42 23.50 2.23
CA CYS A 392 -35.01 24.23 3.43
C CYS A 392 -36.03 25.29 3.82
N LYS A 393 -36.53 26.03 2.84
CA LYS A 393 -37.55 27.04 3.03
C LYS A 393 -38.86 26.44 3.55
N VAL A 394 -39.34 25.37 2.92
CA VAL A 394 -40.58 24.67 3.33
C VAL A 394 -40.45 24.09 4.74
N ARG A 395 -39.30 23.49 5.07
CA ARG A 395 -39.01 23.02 6.43
C ARG A 395 -39.11 24.15 7.44
N ALA A 396 -38.45 25.29 7.18
CA ALA A 396 -38.51 26.46 8.07
C ALA A 396 -39.93 26.96 8.28
N MET A 397 -40.74 27.06 7.20
CA MET A 397 -42.16 27.47 7.31
C MET A 397 -42.94 26.48 8.21
N LYS A 398 -42.73 25.18 8.08
CA LYS A 398 -43.42 24.19 8.92
C LYS A 398 -43.01 24.26 10.37
N MET A 399 -41.73 24.48 10.66
CA MET A 399 -41.25 24.67 12.04
C MET A 399 -41.89 25.92 12.68
N GLN A 400 -41.97 27.02 11.95
CA GLN A 400 -42.66 28.24 12.40
C GLN A 400 -44.15 27.99 12.67
N GLU A 401 -44.86 27.29 11.78
CA GLU A 401 -46.27 26.91 11.96
C GLU A 401 -46.48 26.08 13.25
N GLN A 402 -45.52 25.28 13.67
CA GLN A 402 -45.54 24.51 14.91
C GLN A 402 -45.06 25.28 16.14
N GLY A 403 -44.65 26.53 16.00
CA GLY A 403 -44.14 27.36 17.09
C GLY A 403 -42.71 26.97 17.51
N GLU A 404 -41.99 26.22 16.68
CA GLU A 404 -40.57 25.87 16.95
C GLU A 404 -39.66 27.06 16.60
N LYS A 405 -38.58 27.22 17.39
CA LYS A 405 -37.52 28.19 17.07
C LYS A 405 -36.64 27.63 15.98
N LEU A 406 -36.32 28.49 14.99
CA LEU A 406 -35.38 28.14 13.92
C LEU A 406 -33.90 28.25 14.35
N LEU A 407 -33.62 29.11 15.34
CA LEU A 407 -32.31 29.37 15.96
C LEU A 407 -32.50 29.61 17.47
#